data_acaf30752c1ee25765f7541538bb3c90
#
_entry.id   acaf30752c1ee25765f7541538bb3c90
#
_cell.length_a   1.000
_cell.length_b   1.000
_cell.length_c   1.000
_cell.angle_alpha   90.00
_cell.angle_beta   90.00
_cell.angle_gamma   90.00
#
_symmetry.space_group_name_H-M   'P 1'
#
loop_
_entity.id
_entity.type
_entity.pdbx_description
1 polymer ?
#
loop_
_entity_poly.entity_id
_entity_poly.type
_entity_poly.pdbx_seq_one_letter_code
_entity_poly.pdbx_strand_id
1 'polypeptide(L)'
;MPRRTKSDELLDFEIHFYERLLSAYPDFSDVLIPLAEAYTRRGLHDKGLAVDLRLIQLRSQDPIAWYNLACSYSLLKRVDESIEALRRSFELGYSDFNHLRRDPDLANVRPSPKYRQLLESAVMLKARPVGSSPNPLPPTGKASNS
;
A
#
# COMPACT_ATOMS: atom_id res chain seq x y z
N MET A 1 23.96 -21.63 -8.51
CA MET A 1 22.63 -21.25 -9.03
C MET A 1 21.57 -22.10 -8.38
N PRO A 2 20.62 -21.48 -7.69
CA PRO A 2 19.52 -22.24 -7.16
C PRO A 2 18.67 -22.79 -8.31
N ARG A 3 18.21 -24.00 -8.13
CA ARG A 3 17.31 -24.61 -9.10
C ARG A 3 15.95 -23.91 -9.10
N ARG A 4 15.36 -23.76 -10.27
CA ARG A 4 13.96 -23.35 -10.35
C ARG A 4 13.10 -24.43 -9.75
N THR A 5 12.20 -24.02 -8.86
CA THR A 5 11.24 -24.93 -8.24
C THR A 5 9.96 -24.98 -9.07
N LYS A 6 9.11 -25.98 -8.77
CA LYS A 6 7.77 -26.02 -9.38
C LYS A 6 6.96 -24.78 -9.00
N SER A 7 7.19 -24.27 -7.78
CA SER A 7 6.53 -23.04 -7.34
C SER A 7 6.95 -21.85 -8.21
N ASP A 8 8.24 -21.76 -8.54
CA ASP A 8 8.73 -20.70 -9.44
C ASP A 8 8.12 -20.82 -10.83
N GLU A 9 8.00 -22.05 -11.33
CA GLU A 9 7.39 -22.29 -12.65
C GLU A 9 5.93 -21.87 -12.68
N LEU A 10 5.18 -22.15 -11.62
CA LEU A 10 3.79 -21.75 -11.51
C LEU A 10 3.66 -20.23 -11.43
N LEU A 11 4.54 -19.58 -10.67
CA LEU A 11 4.55 -18.13 -10.60
C LEU A 11 4.89 -17.49 -11.94
N ASP A 12 5.85 -18.05 -12.66
CA ASP A 12 6.22 -17.57 -13.98
C ASP A 12 5.05 -17.71 -14.97
N PHE A 13 4.29 -18.81 -14.86
CA PHE A 13 3.09 -19.00 -15.66
C PHE A 13 2.02 -17.93 -15.33
N GLU A 14 1.77 -17.70 -14.05
CA GLU A 14 0.83 -16.69 -13.60
C GLU A 14 1.23 -15.29 -14.10
N ILE A 15 2.50 -14.94 -13.93
CA ILE A 15 3.04 -13.65 -14.36
C ILE A 15 2.80 -13.48 -15.86
N HIS A 16 3.15 -14.49 -16.63
CA HIS A 16 3.00 -14.43 -18.09
C HIS A 16 1.54 -14.26 -18.49
N PHE A 17 0.64 -14.96 -17.81
CA PHE A 17 -0.79 -14.86 -18.04
C PHE A 17 -1.30 -13.45 -17.77
N TYR A 18 -0.93 -12.86 -16.62
CA TYR A 18 -1.36 -11.50 -16.28
C TYR A 18 -0.75 -10.46 -17.20
N GLU A 19 0.52 -10.63 -17.58
CA GLU A 19 1.17 -9.71 -18.52
C GLU A 19 0.45 -9.72 -19.87
N ARG A 20 0.01 -10.87 -20.32
CA ARG A 20 -0.75 -10.98 -21.58
C ARG A 20 -2.11 -10.30 -21.45
N LEU A 21 -2.79 -10.46 -20.33
CA LEU A 21 -4.07 -9.77 -20.11
C LEU A 21 -3.89 -8.27 -20.13
N LEU A 22 -2.83 -7.75 -19.51
CA LEU A 22 -2.57 -6.31 -19.49
C LEU A 22 -2.15 -5.79 -20.87
N SER A 23 -1.50 -6.60 -21.70
CA SER A 23 -1.21 -6.21 -23.07
C SER A 23 -2.49 -5.95 -23.84
N ALA A 24 -3.52 -6.76 -23.60
CA ALA A 24 -4.82 -6.60 -24.27
C ALA A 24 -5.68 -5.52 -23.62
N TYR A 25 -5.57 -5.36 -22.28
CA TYR A 25 -6.41 -4.44 -21.49
C TYR A 25 -5.52 -3.69 -20.50
N PRO A 26 -4.79 -2.63 -20.96
CA PRO A 26 -3.77 -1.96 -20.14
C PRO A 26 -4.29 -1.33 -18.85
N ASP A 27 -5.57 -0.96 -18.78
CA ASP A 27 -6.16 -0.32 -17.61
C ASP A 27 -6.96 -1.29 -16.73
N PHE A 28 -6.76 -2.60 -16.94
CA PHE A 28 -7.48 -3.61 -16.16
C PHE A 28 -6.88 -3.72 -14.75
N SER A 29 -7.31 -2.83 -13.88
CA SER A 29 -6.71 -2.69 -12.55
C SER A 29 -6.85 -3.94 -11.68
N ASP A 30 -7.88 -4.75 -11.88
CA ASP A 30 -8.06 -6.00 -11.13
C ASP A 30 -6.96 -7.02 -11.40
N VAL A 31 -6.25 -6.91 -12.52
CA VAL A 31 -5.12 -7.79 -12.85
C VAL A 31 -3.83 -7.26 -12.23
N LEU A 32 -3.72 -5.96 -12.03
CA LEU A 32 -2.50 -5.36 -11.47
C LEU A 32 -2.18 -5.87 -10.07
N ILE A 33 -3.19 -6.08 -9.23
CA ILE A 33 -2.97 -6.53 -7.86
C ILE A 33 -2.34 -7.93 -7.82
N PRO A 34 -2.96 -8.96 -8.43
CA PRO A 34 -2.33 -10.29 -8.40
C PRO A 34 -1.01 -10.33 -9.16
N LEU A 35 -0.82 -9.50 -10.19
CA LEU A 35 0.46 -9.43 -10.88
C LEU A 35 1.55 -8.88 -9.96
N ALA A 36 1.27 -7.80 -9.23
CA ALA A 36 2.22 -7.24 -8.27
C ALA A 36 2.60 -8.26 -7.20
N GLU A 37 1.61 -8.99 -6.68
CA GLU A 37 1.86 -10.05 -5.69
C GLU A 37 2.75 -11.16 -6.27
N ALA A 38 2.48 -11.57 -7.50
CA ALA A 38 3.28 -12.61 -8.17
C ALA A 38 4.71 -12.14 -8.39
N TYR A 39 4.91 -10.89 -8.80
CA TYR A 39 6.26 -10.33 -8.93
C TYR A 39 6.99 -10.32 -7.59
N THR A 40 6.31 -9.92 -6.52
CA THR A 40 6.89 -9.89 -5.17
C THR A 40 7.32 -11.30 -4.74
N ARG A 41 6.45 -12.28 -4.90
CA ARG A 41 6.74 -13.66 -4.53
C ARG A 41 7.86 -14.24 -5.37
N ARG A 42 8.02 -13.79 -6.60
CA ARG A 42 9.09 -14.22 -7.50
C ARG A 42 10.40 -13.45 -7.27
N GLY A 43 10.39 -12.43 -6.41
CA GLY A 43 11.57 -11.61 -6.13
C GLY A 43 11.83 -10.52 -7.15
N LEU A 44 10.87 -10.25 -8.02
CA LEU A 44 10.99 -9.22 -9.06
C LEU A 44 10.44 -7.89 -8.55
N HIS A 45 11.12 -7.31 -7.55
CA HIS A 45 10.62 -6.15 -6.80
C HIS A 45 10.53 -4.88 -7.64
N ASP A 46 11.44 -4.67 -8.59
CA ASP A 46 11.37 -3.51 -9.48
C ASP A 46 10.12 -3.56 -10.35
N LYS A 47 9.78 -4.74 -10.85
CA LYS A 47 8.56 -4.93 -11.64
C LYS A 47 7.32 -4.76 -10.79
N GLY A 48 7.35 -5.26 -9.55
CA GLY A 48 6.26 -5.06 -8.61
C GLY A 48 6.01 -3.58 -8.33
N LEU A 49 7.08 -2.82 -8.13
CA LEU A 49 6.98 -1.37 -7.92
C LEU A 49 6.32 -0.68 -9.13
N ALA A 50 6.74 -1.02 -10.35
CA ALA A 50 6.17 -0.41 -11.55
C ALA A 50 4.67 -0.67 -11.64
N VAL A 51 4.22 -1.88 -11.30
CA VAL A 51 2.80 -2.24 -11.30
C VAL A 51 2.04 -1.46 -10.23
N ASP A 52 2.61 -1.35 -9.03
CA ASP A 52 1.95 -0.62 -7.94
C ASP A 52 1.85 0.88 -8.25
N LEU A 53 2.85 1.46 -8.90
CA LEU A 53 2.78 2.85 -9.34
C LEU A 53 1.67 3.04 -10.37
N ARG A 54 1.48 2.08 -11.25
CA ARG A 54 0.37 2.13 -12.21
C ARG A 54 -0.97 2.02 -11.49
N LEU A 55 -1.04 1.14 -10.50
CA LEU A 55 -2.28 0.92 -9.74
C LEU A 55 -2.75 2.17 -9.03
N ILE A 56 -1.84 2.94 -8.40
CA ILE A 56 -2.25 4.18 -7.73
C ILE A 56 -2.71 5.26 -8.70
N GLN A 57 -2.26 5.22 -9.94
CA GLN A 57 -2.77 6.13 -10.97
C GLN A 57 -4.22 5.79 -11.33
N LEU A 58 -4.57 4.51 -11.34
CA LEU A 58 -5.92 4.04 -11.68
C LEU A 58 -6.85 4.04 -10.48
N ARG A 59 -6.31 3.88 -9.28
CA ARG A 59 -7.07 3.77 -8.02
C ARG A 59 -6.44 4.65 -6.95
N SER A 60 -6.37 5.95 -7.21
CA SER A 60 -5.66 6.89 -6.33
C SER A 60 -6.27 7.04 -4.93
N GLN A 61 -7.52 6.64 -4.73
CA GLN A 61 -8.22 6.74 -3.45
C GLN A 61 -8.34 5.40 -2.73
N ASP A 62 -7.70 4.37 -3.24
CA ASP A 62 -7.73 3.04 -2.65
C ASP A 62 -6.60 2.88 -1.62
N PRO A 63 -6.93 2.76 -0.32
CA PRO A 63 -5.89 2.61 0.71
C PRO A 63 -5.03 1.36 0.52
N ILE A 64 -5.58 0.30 -0.06
CA ILE A 64 -4.82 -0.94 -0.29
C ILE A 64 -3.79 -0.74 -1.40
N ALA A 65 -4.13 0.02 -2.44
CA ALA A 65 -3.18 0.32 -3.52
C ALA A 65 -1.95 1.06 -2.97
N TRP A 66 -2.15 2.03 -2.08
CA TRP A 66 -1.05 2.76 -1.43
C TRP A 66 -0.27 1.87 -0.46
N TYR A 67 -0.96 0.98 0.25
CA TYR A 67 -0.29 0.01 1.12
C TYR A 67 0.64 -0.90 0.31
N ASN A 68 0.16 -1.42 -0.82
CA ASN A 68 0.95 -2.28 -1.68
C ASN A 68 2.17 -1.54 -2.23
N LEU A 69 2.01 -0.28 -2.59
CA LEU A 69 3.12 0.56 -3.03
C LEU A 69 4.17 0.70 -1.93
N ALA A 70 3.72 0.91 -0.69
CA ALA A 70 4.63 1.01 0.45
C ALA A 70 5.44 -0.29 0.62
N CYS A 71 4.82 -1.43 0.46
CA CYS A 71 5.50 -2.72 0.54
C CYS A 71 6.58 -2.85 -0.54
N SER A 72 6.26 -2.46 -1.77
CA SER A 72 7.24 -2.50 -2.87
C SER A 72 8.43 -1.59 -2.62
N TYR A 73 8.20 -0.37 -2.14
CA TYR A 73 9.30 0.52 -1.76
C TYR A 73 10.15 -0.07 -0.63
N SER A 74 9.51 -0.67 0.38
CA SER A 74 10.21 -1.30 1.50
C SER A 74 11.13 -2.43 1.03
N LEU A 75 10.62 -3.29 0.15
CA LEU A 75 11.42 -4.39 -0.39
C LEU A 75 12.64 -3.91 -1.17
N LEU A 76 12.55 -2.74 -1.75
CA LEU A 76 13.67 -2.09 -2.46
C LEU A 76 14.52 -1.21 -1.55
N LYS A 77 14.25 -1.24 -0.23
CA LYS A 77 14.96 -0.46 0.79
C LYS A 77 14.83 1.05 0.59
N ARG A 78 13.78 1.48 -0.08
CA ARG A 78 13.45 2.89 -0.27
C ARG A 78 12.52 3.31 0.87
N VAL A 79 13.13 3.49 2.05
CA VAL A 79 12.40 3.60 3.32
C VAL A 79 11.52 4.85 3.39
N ASP A 80 12.06 6.00 3.03
CA ASP A 80 11.30 7.26 3.11
C ASP A 80 10.09 7.25 2.18
N GLU A 81 10.25 6.73 0.99
CA GLU A 81 9.16 6.63 0.03
C GLU A 81 8.10 5.64 0.49
N SER A 82 8.54 4.54 1.12
CA SER A 82 7.61 3.58 1.73
C SER A 82 6.77 4.24 2.82
N ILE A 83 7.40 5.05 3.68
CA ILE A 83 6.69 5.73 4.78
C ILE A 83 5.67 6.72 4.23
N GLU A 84 6.00 7.47 3.17
CA GLU A 84 5.06 8.38 2.56
C GLU A 84 3.85 7.65 1.95
N ALA A 85 4.09 6.49 1.32
CA ALA A 85 3.00 5.68 0.80
C ALA A 85 2.12 5.13 1.93
N LEU A 86 2.72 4.72 3.06
CA LEU A 86 1.96 4.30 4.24
C LEU A 86 1.12 5.46 4.80
N ARG A 87 1.70 6.65 4.86
CA ARG A 87 0.96 7.84 5.32
C ARG A 87 -0.29 8.04 4.48
N ARG A 88 -0.13 7.96 3.17
CA ARG A 88 -1.27 8.13 2.27
C ARG A 88 -2.31 7.02 2.45
N SER A 89 -1.86 5.79 2.64
CA SER A 89 -2.74 4.65 2.91
C SER A 89 -3.57 4.88 4.18
N PHE A 90 -2.92 5.35 5.26
CA PHE A 90 -3.62 5.63 6.51
C PHE A 90 -4.61 6.78 6.36
N GLU A 91 -4.23 7.84 5.65
CA GLU A 91 -5.14 8.97 5.37
C GLU A 91 -6.39 8.51 4.62
N LEU A 92 -6.26 7.50 3.78
CA LEU A 92 -7.37 6.95 3.01
C LEU A 92 -8.17 5.89 3.76
N GLY A 93 -7.76 5.58 4.99
CA GLY A 93 -8.55 4.71 5.86
C GLY A 93 -7.99 3.33 6.14
N TYR A 94 -6.78 3.01 5.70
CA TYR A 94 -6.15 1.75 6.08
C TYR A 94 -5.99 1.68 7.59
N SER A 95 -6.47 0.60 8.19
CA SER A 95 -6.47 0.49 9.64
C SER A 95 -6.15 -0.91 10.18
N ASP A 96 -5.74 -1.84 9.34
CA ASP A 96 -5.33 -3.16 9.78
C ASP A 96 -3.90 -3.13 10.31
N PHE A 97 -3.72 -2.51 11.48
CA PHE A 97 -2.40 -2.31 12.07
C PHE A 97 -1.81 -3.63 12.59
N ASN A 98 -2.63 -4.62 12.89
CA ASN A 98 -2.12 -5.93 13.28
C ASN A 98 -1.41 -6.61 12.12
N HIS A 99 -1.99 -6.56 10.93
CA HIS A 99 -1.35 -7.08 9.73
C HIS A 99 -0.08 -6.30 9.42
N LEU A 100 -0.15 -4.98 9.46
CA LEU A 100 0.98 -4.09 9.18
C LEU A 100 2.20 -4.42 10.05
N ARG A 101 1.99 -4.68 11.34
CA ARG A 101 3.07 -4.98 12.27
C ARG A 101 3.77 -6.30 11.97
N ARG A 102 3.09 -7.22 11.29
CA ARG A 102 3.60 -8.58 11.00
C ARG A 102 4.02 -8.77 9.56
N ASP A 103 3.71 -7.82 8.69
CA ASP A 103 3.96 -7.97 7.27
C ASP A 103 5.46 -8.02 7.01
N PRO A 104 5.99 -9.16 6.51
CA PRO A 104 7.42 -9.27 6.24
C PRO A 104 7.91 -8.30 5.18
N ASP A 105 7.03 -7.85 4.29
CA ASP A 105 7.39 -6.90 3.25
C ASP A 105 7.77 -5.53 3.81
N LEU A 106 7.33 -5.22 5.03
CA LEU A 106 7.65 -3.95 5.68
C LEU A 106 8.83 -4.04 6.66
N ALA A 107 9.53 -5.16 6.69
CA ALA A 107 10.63 -5.37 7.63
C ALA A 107 11.71 -4.29 7.55
N ASN A 108 12.00 -3.79 6.34
CA ASN A 108 13.03 -2.77 6.14
C ASN A 108 12.63 -1.39 6.65
N VAL A 109 11.35 -1.15 6.85
CA VAL A 109 10.81 0.16 7.27
C VAL A 109 10.64 0.23 8.78
N ARG A 110 10.34 -0.89 9.43
CA ARG A 110 10.01 -0.92 10.87
C ARG A 110 11.06 -0.29 11.78
N PRO A 111 12.37 -0.41 11.53
CA PRO A 111 13.36 0.23 12.41
C PRO A 111 13.37 1.75 12.33
N SER A 112 12.75 2.35 11.33
CA SER A 112 12.76 3.79 11.14
C SER A 112 11.96 4.51 12.23
N PRO A 113 12.52 5.55 12.88
CA PRO A 113 11.75 6.37 13.80
C PRO A 113 10.54 7.04 13.16
N LYS A 114 10.63 7.40 11.89
CA LYS A 114 9.51 7.98 11.14
C LYS A 114 8.35 7.01 11.02
N TYR A 115 8.66 5.72 10.80
CA TYR A 115 7.62 4.68 10.75
C TYR A 115 6.90 4.59 12.11
N ARG A 116 7.66 4.55 13.20
CA ARG A 116 7.07 4.45 14.54
C ARG A 116 6.18 5.65 14.85
N GLN A 117 6.64 6.86 14.54
CA GLN A 117 5.87 8.07 14.74
C GLN A 117 4.57 8.05 13.93
N LEU A 118 4.65 7.64 12.67
CA LEU A 118 3.48 7.56 11.81
C LEU A 118 2.47 6.54 12.34
N LEU A 119 2.94 5.38 12.75
CA LEU A 119 2.06 4.32 13.28
C LEU A 119 1.40 4.76 14.58
N GLU A 120 2.16 5.35 15.50
CA GLU A 120 1.61 5.85 16.77
C GLU A 120 0.49 6.86 16.53
N SER A 121 0.72 7.81 15.64
CA SER A 121 -0.29 8.81 15.27
C SER A 121 -1.54 8.17 14.69
N ALA A 122 -1.36 7.21 13.79
CA ALA A 122 -2.49 6.54 13.13
C ALA A 122 -3.31 5.70 14.12
N VAL A 123 -2.63 5.00 15.02
CA VAL A 123 -3.30 4.18 16.04
C VAL A 123 -4.10 5.07 16.99
N MET A 124 -3.54 6.21 17.40
CA MET A 124 -4.24 7.15 18.27
C MET A 124 -5.49 7.73 17.60
N LEU A 125 -5.41 8.05 16.32
CA LEU A 125 -6.58 8.54 15.59
C LEU A 125 -7.67 7.49 15.48
N LYS A 126 -7.31 6.24 15.25
CA LYS A 126 -8.28 5.14 15.17
C LYS A 126 -8.97 4.90 16.53
N ALA A 127 -8.23 5.10 17.63
CA ALA A 127 -8.75 4.85 18.98
C ALA A 127 -9.67 5.95 19.47
N ARG A 128 -9.82 7.07 18.76
CA ARG A 128 -10.72 8.14 19.17
C ARG A 128 -12.16 7.66 19.18
N PRO A 129 -12.95 8.08 20.16
CA PRO A 129 -14.38 7.76 20.15
C PRO A 129 -15.06 8.32 18.91
N VAL A 130 -16.04 7.59 18.42
CA VAL A 130 -16.85 8.01 17.30
C VAL A 130 -17.51 9.35 17.64
N GLY A 131 -17.39 10.32 16.73
CA GLY A 131 -17.96 11.64 16.92
C GLY A 131 -17.04 12.66 17.56
N SER A 132 -15.88 12.25 18.11
CA SER A 132 -14.92 13.23 18.60
C SER A 132 -14.09 13.75 17.44
N SER A 133 -13.99 15.06 17.33
CA SER A 133 -13.17 15.71 16.32
C SER A 133 -11.93 16.29 16.97
N PRO A 134 -10.74 16.09 16.39
CA PRO A 134 -9.53 16.74 16.91
C PRO A 134 -9.60 18.26 16.78
N ASN A 135 -10.31 18.75 15.78
CA ASN A 135 -10.52 20.16 15.54
C ASN A 135 -12.02 20.39 15.38
N PRO A 136 -12.73 20.60 16.46
CA PRO A 136 -14.13 20.98 16.27
C PRO A 136 -14.15 22.24 15.41
N LEU A 137 -14.83 22.16 14.31
CA LEU A 137 -15.01 23.34 13.47
C LEU A 137 -15.62 24.44 14.32
N PRO A 138 -15.13 25.66 14.19
CA PRO A 138 -15.78 26.76 14.86
C PRO A 138 -17.24 26.80 14.44
N PRO A 139 -18.15 27.09 15.35
CA PRO A 139 -19.54 27.19 14.97
C PRO A 139 -19.62 28.16 13.80
N THR A 140 -20.08 27.68 12.71
CA THR A 140 -20.33 28.47 11.53
C THR A 140 -21.43 29.41 11.95
N GLY A 141 -21.02 30.45 12.39
CA GLY A 141 -21.92 31.34 12.94
C GLY A 141 -23.15 31.60 12.17
N LYS A 142 -23.59 31.51 12.05
CA LYS A 142 -24.41 31.84 11.58
C LYS A 142 -25.24 32.58 11.79
N ALA A 143 -25.21 32.77 11.63
CA ALA A 143 -25.87 33.36 11.66
C ALA A 143 -26.84 33.94 11.81
N SER A 144 -27.11 34.22 11.87
CA SER A 144 -27.87 34.62 12.05
C SER A 144 -28.65 35.35 11.85
N ASN A 145 -28.87 35.53 11.59
CA ASN A 145 -29.50 36.16 11.41
C ASN A 145 -30.35 36.75 11.67
N SER A 146 -30.46 36.95 11.78
CA SER A 146 -31.13 37.37 12.12
C SER A 146 -31.87 37.93 12.12
#